data_420e3ef89a5ced2b118c0e796600199f
#
_entry.id   420e3ef89a5ced2b118c0e796600199f
#
_cell.length_a   1.000
_cell.length_b   1.000
_cell.length_c   1.000
_cell.angle_alpha   90.00
_cell.angle_beta   90.00
_cell.angle_gamma   90.00
#
_symmetry.space_group_name_H-M   'P 1'
#
loop_
_entity.id
_entity.type
_entity.pdbx_description
1 polymer ?
#
loop_
_entity_poly.entity_id
_entity_poly.type
_entity_poly.pdbx_seq_one_letter_code
_entity_poly.pdbx_strand_id
1 'polypeptide(L)'
;AVNTDFMAAHPETAERLGRIDRVTAERHGAIRVGTATELRRVAQIFAALGMEPVGFYDLRGDAKTSLPIVSTAFRPTSKEALAINPFRVFTSVLVTDDRRYFDAALQAELDHFLAERTLFPDDVVALAEKAEANGGLEDAEADEFLQKATACFELSDDPVDRDWYQRLTAISGVAADIGGVPTTHINHPT
;
A
#
# COMPACT_ATOMS: atom_id res chain seq x y z
N ALA A 1 10.97 -4.49 -26.23
CA ALA A 1 11.56 -5.80 -26.48
C ALA A 1 10.53 -6.89 -26.20
N VAL A 2 10.56 -7.63 -25.08
CA VAL A 2 9.72 -8.83 -24.86
C VAL A 2 8.22 -8.56 -25.02
N ASN A 3 7.69 -7.49 -24.40
CA ASN A 3 6.26 -7.15 -24.51
C ASN A 3 5.87 -6.75 -25.93
N THR A 4 6.73 -6.02 -26.63
CA THR A 4 6.50 -5.61 -28.02
C THR A 4 6.45 -6.83 -28.96
N ASP A 5 7.37 -7.76 -28.77
CA ASP A 5 7.47 -8.98 -29.59
C ASP A 5 6.29 -9.92 -29.30
N PHE A 6 5.88 -10.05 -28.03
CA PHE A 6 4.70 -10.83 -27.63
C PHE A 6 3.41 -10.26 -28.23
N MET A 7 3.22 -8.93 -28.16
CA MET A 7 2.03 -8.26 -28.70
C MET A 7 1.94 -8.37 -30.24
N ALA A 8 3.09 -8.33 -30.91
CA ALA A 8 3.14 -8.53 -32.35
C ALA A 8 2.81 -9.98 -32.75
N ALA A 9 3.20 -10.95 -31.93
CA ALA A 9 2.93 -12.37 -32.17
C ALA A 9 1.50 -12.80 -31.79
N HIS A 10 0.82 -12.05 -30.92
CA HIS A 10 -0.51 -12.40 -30.38
C HIS A 10 -1.48 -11.20 -30.40
N PRO A 11 -1.89 -10.70 -31.57
CA PRO A 11 -2.69 -9.47 -31.68
C PRO A 11 -4.05 -9.53 -30.97
N GLU A 12 -4.72 -10.69 -30.97
CA GLU A 12 -6.01 -10.85 -30.27
C GLU A 12 -5.86 -10.78 -28.74
N THR A 13 -4.75 -11.28 -28.21
CA THR A 13 -4.41 -11.15 -26.78
C THR A 13 -3.99 -9.73 -26.45
N ALA A 14 -3.34 -9.05 -27.40
CA ALA A 14 -2.95 -7.66 -27.29
C ALA A 14 -4.15 -6.73 -27.09
N GLU A 15 -5.23 -6.94 -27.81
CA GLU A 15 -6.46 -6.16 -27.70
C GLU A 15 -7.14 -6.34 -26.33
N ARG A 16 -7.08 -7.54 -25.76
CA ARG A 16 -7.59 -7.85 -24.40
C ARG A 16 -6.71 -7.26 -23.28
N LEU A 17 -5.42 -7.24 -23.46
CA LEU A 17 -4.46 -6.70 -22.47
C LEU A 17 -4.34 -5.16 -22.53
N GLY A 18 -4.92 -4.54 -23.56
CA GLY A 18 -4.87 -3.10 -23.78
C GLY A 18 -3.66 -2.66 -24.60
N ARG A 19 -3.57 -1.35 -24.86
CA ARG A 19 -2.51 -0.79 -25.69
C ARG A 19 -1.13 -1.03 -25.06
N ILE A 20 -0.14 -1.33 -25.89
CA ILE A 20 1.22 -1.60 -25.45
C ILE A 20 1.81 -0.48 -24.60
N ASP A 21 1.49 0.77 -24.97
CA ASP A 21 1.91 1.95 -24.23
C ASP A 21 1.47 1.91 -22.75
N ARG A 22 0.23 1.46 -22.49
CA ARG A 22 -0.29 1.29 -21.15
C ARG A 22 0.41 0.15 -20.39
N VAL A 23 0.56 -1.01 -21.03
CA VAL A 23 1.19 -2.19 -20.42
C VAL A 23 2.66 -1.93 -20.08
N THR A 24 3.35 -1.15 -20.93
CA THR A 24 4.75 -0.78 -20.68
C THR A 24 4.92 0.38 -19.70
N ALA A 25 3.88 1.21 -19.52
CA ALA A 25 3.88 2.33 -18.59
C ALA A 25 3.38 1.95 -17.20
N GLU A 26 2.65 0.82 -17.03
CA GLU A 26 2.11 0.40 -15.75
C GLU A 26 3.22 0.22 -14.72
N ARG A 27 3.00 0.79 -13.53
CA ARG A 27 3.89 0.71 -12.37
C ARG A 27 3.16 0.08 -11.21
N HIS A 28 3.89 -0.70 -10.44
CA HIS A 28 3.37 -1.38 -9.26
C HIS A 28 4.13 -0.94 -8.03
N GLY A 29 3.40 -0.71 -6.95
CA GLY A 29 3.93 -0.51 -5.63
C GLY A 29 3.27 -1.46 -4.65
N ALA A 30 3.92 -1.66 -3.50
CA ALA A 30 3.35 -2.38 -2.38
C ALA A 30 3.64 -1.61 -1.10
N ILE A 31 2.62 -1.36 -0.31
CA ILE A 31 2.72 -0.75 1.01
C ILE A 31 2.07 -1.65 2.05
N ARG A 32 2.51 -1.52 3.28
CA ARG A 32 2.04 -2.31 4.40
C ARG A 32 1.65 -1.40 5.54
N VAL A 33 0.47 -1.64 6.09
CA VAL A 33 -0.09 -0.91 7.23
C VAL A 33 -0.55 -1.89 8.30
N GLY A 34 -0.58 -1.45 9.54
CA GLY A 34 -0.90 -2.30 10.68
C GLY A 34 -2.34 -2.19 11.15
N THR A 35 -3.05 -1.11 10.79
CA THR A 35 -4.37 -0.83 11.34
C THR A 35 -5.37 -0.40 10.27
N ALA A 36 -6.66 -0.56 10.59
CA ALA A 36 -7.75 -0.05 9.76
C ALA A 36 -7.72 1.50 9.64
N THR A 37 -7.24 2.19 10.66
CA THR A 37 -7.07 3.65 10.63
C THR A 37 -5.98 4.06 9.65
N GLU A 38 -4.85 3.38 9.66
CA GLU A 38 -3.78 3.61 8.68
C GLU A 38 -4.27 3.32 7.25
N LEU A 39 -5.03 2.23 7.04
CA LEU A 39 -5.62 1.94 5.72
C LEU A 39 -6.58 3.06 5.26
N ARG A 40 -7.38 3.59 6.18
CA ARG A 40 -8.30 4.71 5.86
C ARG A 40 -7.53 5.94 5.42
N ARG A 41 -6.45 6.30 6.12
CA ARG A 41 -5.60 7.44 5.75
C ARG A 41 -4.92 7.25 4.39
N VAL A 42 -4.43 6.05 4.10
CA VAL A 42 -3.94 5.70 2.76
C VAL A 42 -5.03 5.90 1.70
N ALA A 43 -6.25 5.43 1.97
CA ALA A 43 -7.36 5.58 1.04
C ALA A 43 -7.69 7.07 0.76
N GLN A 44 -7.65 7.92 1.77
CA GLN A 44 -7.86 9.38 1.61
C GLN A 44 -6.74 10.01 0.76
N ILE A 45 -5.47 9.68 1.04
CA ILE A 45 -4.33 10.18 0.24
C ILE A 45 -4.45 9.72 -1.21
N PHE A 46 -4.77 8.46 -1.45
CA PHE A 46 -4.89 7.92 -2.80
C PHE A 46 -6.13 8.42 -3.54
N ALA A 47 -7.24 8.72 -2.84
CA ALA A 47 -8.41 9.34 -3.45
C ALA A 47 -8.07 10.71 -4.05
N ALA A 48 -7.27 11.52 -3.34
CA ALA A 48 -6.76 12.80 -3.87
C ALA A 48 -5.91 12.64 -5.14
N LEU A 49 -5.32 11.45 -5.36
CA LEU A 49 -4.56 11.10 -6.56
C LEU A 49 -5.41 10.35 -7.62
N GLY A 50 -6.74 10.32 -7.43
CA GLY A 50 -7.68 9.66 -8.34
C GLY A 50 -7.60 8.13 -8.31
N MET A 51 -7.12 7.53 -7.22
CA MET A 51 -6.98 6.09 -7.06
C MET A 51 -8.02 5.56 -6.06
N GLU A 52 -8.72 4.51 -6.45
CA GLU A 52 -9.77 3.88 -5.65
C GLU A 52 -9.36 2.45 -5.23
N PRO A 53 -9.85 1.96 -4.08
CA PRO A 53 -9.61 0.58 -3.69
C PRO A 53 -10.36 -0.39 -4.62
N VAL A 54 -9.66 -1.39 -5.14
CA VAL A 54 -10.21 -2.41 -6.02
C VAL A 54 -9.83 -3.80 -5.55
N GLY A 55 -10.84 -4.64 -5.36
CA GLY A 55 -10.67 -6.01 -4.89
C GLY A 55 -10.38 -6.10 -3.38
N PHE A 56 -10.58 -7.30 -2.87
CA PHE A 56 -10.25 -7.70 -1.51
C PHE A 56 -9.58 -9.06 -1.57
N TYR A 57 -8.45 -9.19 -0.92
CA TYR A 57 -7.65 -10.41 -0.91
C TYR A 57 -7.38 -10.82 0.55
N ASP A 58 -7.92 -11.96 0.97
CA ASP A 58 -7.59 -12.56 2.25
C ASP A 58 -6.44 -13.57 2.05
N LEU A 59 -5.29 -13.29 2.65
CA LEU A 59 -4.11 -14.14 2.53
C LEU A 59 -3.94 -15.06 3.75
N ARG A 60 -4.95 -15.12 4.63
CA ARG A 60 -4.95 -15.94 5.85
C ARG A 60 -5.48 -17.36 5.62
N GLY A 61 -5.42 -17.90 4.43
CA GLY A 61 -5.92 -19.23 4.09
C GLY A 61 -5.25 -20.37 4.87
N ASP A 62 -5.70 -21.61 4.62
CA ASP A 62 -5.16 -22.80 5.28
C ASP A 62 -3.87 -23.35 4.65
N ALA A 63 -3.32 -22.65 3.67
CA ALA A 63 -2.09 -23.04 3.00
C ALA A 63 -0.86 -22.86 3.89
N LYS A 64 0.18 -23.67 3.65
CA LYS A 64 1.49 -23.53 4.35
C LYS A 64 2.15 -22.16 4.16
N THR A 65 1.67 -21.36 3.21
CA THR A 65 2.14 -20.03 2.89
C THR A 65 1.17 -18.94 3.32
N SER A 66 0.24 -19.23 4.23
CA SER A 66 -0.71 -18.24 4.72
C SER A 66 0.00 -17.13 5.49
N LEU A 67 -0.50 -15.90 5.33
CA LEU A 67 0.07 -14.69 5.93
C LEU A 67 -0.99 -14.00 6.79
N PRO A 68 -0.64 -13.38 7.93
CA PRO A 68 -1.59 -12.71 8.82
C PRO A 68 -2.06 -11.35 8.27
N ILE A 69 -2.41 -11.29 6.99
CA ILE A 69 -2.79 -10.06 6.31
C ILE A 69 -4.04 -10.22 5.45
N VAL A 70 -4.75 -9.12 5.30
CA VAL A 70 -5.70 -8.87 4.22
C VAL A 70 -5.18 -7.73 3.35
N SER A 71 -5.58 -7.69 2.08
CA SER A 71 -5.06 -6.70 1.13
C SER A 71 -6.14 -6.15 0.23
N THR A 72 -5.92 -4.94 -0.24
CA THR A 72 -6.62 -4.35 -1.39
C THR A 72 -5.58 -3.79 -2.36
N ALA A 73 -6.02 -3.38 -3.55
CA ALA A 73 -5.17 -2.62 -4.47
C ALA A 73 -5.81 -1.27 -4.75
N PHE A 74 -5.03 -0.20 -4.73
CA PHE A 74 -5.47 1.12 -5.17
C PHE A 74 -5.03 1.36 -6.60
N ARG A 75 -5.94 1.85 -7.44
CA ARG A 75 -5.66 2.25 -8.83
C ARG A 75 -6.76 3.17 -9.34
N PRO A 76 -6.50 3.95 -10.40
CA PRO A 76 -7.58 4.59 -11.16
C PRO A 76 -8.51 3.53 -11.76
N THR A 77 -9.81 3.81 -11.81
CA THR A 77 -10.84 2.84 -12.25
C THR A 77 -11.36 3.13 -13.65
N SER A 78 -11.38 4.41 -14.09
CA SER A 78 -11.79 4.76 -15.43
C SER A 78 -10.66 4.54 -16.47
N LYS A 79 -11.03 4.35 -17.71
CA LYS A 79 -10.09 4.17 -18.83
C LYS A 79 -9.24 5.42 -19.06
N GLU A 80 -9.85 6.58 -18.93
CA GLU A 80 -9.23 7.89 -19.08
C GLU A 80 -8.22 8.15 -17.96
N ALA A 81 -8.61 7.89 -16.71
CA ALA A 81 -7.75 8.05 -15.54
C ALA A 81 -6.56 7.06 -15.58
N LEU A 82 -6.77 5.82 -16.04
CA LEU A 82 -5.70 4.84 -16.23
C LEU A 82 -4.70 5.23 -17.33
N ALA A 83 -5.13 6.01 -18.33
CA ALA A 83 -4.23 6.52 -19.36
C ALA A 83 -3.32 7.63 -18.82
N ILE A 84 -3.77 8.38 -17.81
CA ILE A 84 -3.02 9.46 -17.16
C ILE A 84 -2.14 8.87 -16.03
N ASN A 85 -2.71 8.04 -15.17
CA ASN A 85 -2.03 7.44 -14.03
C ASN A 85 -2.10 5.89 -14.10
N PRO A 86 -1.13 5.22 -14.72
CA PRO A 86 -1.11 3.76 -14.83
C PRO A 86 -0.56 3.07 -13.56
N PHE A 87 -0.56 3.74 -12.43
CA PHE A 87 0.00 3.22 -11.19
C PHE A 87 -1.00 2.33 -10.45
N ARG A 88 -0.51 1.23 -9.85
CA ARG A 88 -1.27 0.35 -8.99
C ARG A 88 -0.47 0.09 -7.72
N VAL A 89 -1.10 0.24 -6.56
CA VAL A 89 -0.47 0.00 -5.26
C VAL A 89 -1.23 -1.07 -4.51
N PHE A 90 -0.57 -2.18 -4.22
CA PHE A 90 -1.10 -3.18 -3.29
C PHE A 90 -0.88 -2.68 -1.86
N THR A 91 -1.96 -2.70 -1.08
CA THR A 91 -1.91 -2.29 0.33
C THR A 91 -2.35 -3.45 1.20
N SER A 92 -1.43 -3.94 2.01
CA SER A 92 -1.67 -5.03 2.96
C SER A 92 -1.87 -4.48 4.36
N VAL A 93 -2.85 -5.05 5.07
CA VAL A 93 -3.17 -4.70 6.47
C VAL A 93 -2.92 -5.92 7.35
N LEU A 94 -2.20 -5.74 8.44
CA LEU A 94 -1.97 -6.79 9.42
C LEU A 94 -3.26 -7.09 10.21
N VAL A 95 -3.55 -8.37 10.41
CA VAL A 95 -4.68 -8.85 11.21
C VAL A 95 -4.14 -9.33 12.54
N THR A 96 -4.11 -8.43 13.53
CA THR A 96 -3.45 -8.66 14.83
C THR A 96 -4.26 -9.57 15.76
N ASP A 97 -5.56 -9.69 15.55
CA ASP A 97 -6.48 -10.50 16.37
C ASP A 97 -6.62 -11.97 15.93
N ASP A 98 -5.91 -12.37 14.89
CA ASP A 98 -5.94 -13.75 14.39
C ASP A 98 -5.12 -14.68 15.30
N ARG A 99 -5.80 -15.46 16.12
CA ARG A 99 -5.19 -16.36 17.12
C ARG A 99 -4.36 -17.51 16.54
N ARG A 100 -4.40 -17.72 15.24
CA ARG A 100 -3.51 -18.68 14.56
C ARG A 100 -2.07 -18.18 14.50
N TYR A 101 -1.88 -16.86 14.58
CA TYR A 101 -0.57 -16.20 14.44
C TYR A 101 -0.13 -15.49 15.72
N PHE A 102 -1.05 -14.83 16.43
CA PHE A 102 -0.73 -14.00 17.58
C PHE A 102 -1.50 -14.48 18.82
N ASP A 103 -0.78 -14.79 19.89
CA ASP A 103 -1.41 -14.96 21.19
C ASP A 103 -1.86 -13.61 21.77
N ALA A 104 -2.58 -13.64 22.88
CA ALA A 104 -3.16 -12.43 23.46
C ALA A 104 -2.11 -11.44 23.98
N ALA A 105 -0.97 -11.94 24.47
CA ALA A 105 0.09 -11.10 25.01
C ALA A 105 0.82 -10.38 23.86
N LEU A 106 1.20 -11.12 22.84
CA LEU A 106 1.88 -10.56 21.66
C LEU A 106 0.97 -9.61 20.88
N GLN A 107 -0.33 -9.92 20.78
CA GLN A 107 -1.30 -9.00 20.18
C GLN A 107 -1.33 -7.66 20.94
N ALA A 108 -1.38 -7.68 22.28
CA ALA A 108 -1.44 -6.45 23.06
C ALA A 108 -0.19 -5.58 22.87
N GLU A 109 1.00 -6.21 22.83
CA GLU A 109 2.26 -5.49 22.53
C GLU A 109 2.25 -4.91 21.12
N LEU A 110 1.77 -5.67 20.13
CA LEU A 110 1.69 -5.26 18.74
C LEU A 110 0.68 -4.12 18.54
N ASP A 111 -0.51 -4.22 19.13
CA ASP A 111 -1.53 -3.18 19.08
C ASP A 111 -1.02 -1.88 19.74
N HIS A 112 -0.25 -1.98 20.84
CA HIS A 112 0.39 -0.84 21.49
C HIS A 112 1.43 -0.17 20.57
N PHE A 113 2.33 -0.95 19.99
CA PHE A 113 3.32 -0.45 19.02
C PHE A 113 2.66 0.28 17.84
N LEU A 114 1.62 -0.32 17.27
CA LEU A 114 0.89 0.24 16.13
C LEU A 114 0.12 1.52 16.50
N ALA A 115 -0.32 1.65 17.75
CA ALA A 115 -1.04 2.83 18.22
C ALA A 115 -0.12 4.05 18.47
N GLU A 116 1.15 3.81 18.78
CA GLU A 116 2.11 4.89 19.05
C GLU A 116 2.74 5.50 17.80
N ARG A 117 2.73 4.77 16.68
CA ARG A 117 3.32 5.28 15.44
C ARG A 117 2.35 6.15 14.64
N THR A 118 2.89 7.08 13.87
CA THR A 118 2.13 7.93 12.96
C THR A 118 2.71 7.82 11.54
N LEU A 119 2.11 6.96 10.71
CA LEU A 119 2.55 6.79 9.31
C LEU A 119 2.07 7.93 8.41
N PHE A 120 0.89 8.45 8.67
CA PHE A 120 0.21 9.45 7.83
C PHE A 120 -0.27 10.60 8.74
N PRO A 121 0.49 11.69 8.85
CA PRO A 121 0.13 12.86 9.67
C PRO A 121 -1.20 13.49 9.30
N ASP A 122 -1.84 14.16 10.24
CA ASP A 122 -3.17 14.77 10.03
C ASP A 122 -3.15 15.87 8.97
N ASP A 123 -2.05 16.59 8.82
CA ASP A 123 -1.91 17.68 7.85
C ASP A 123 -1.91 17.18 6.40
N VAL A 124 -1.26 16.06 6.08
CA VAL A 124 -1.34 15.48 4.73
C VAL A 124 -2.73 14.92 4.44
N VAL A 125 -3.39 14.34 5.45
CA VAL A 125 -4.77 13.84 5.33
C VAL A 125 -5.74 14.99 5.09
N ALA A 126 -5.59 16.11 5.81
CA ALA A 126 -6.42 17.29 5.61
C ALA A 126 -6.30 17.89 4.20
N LEU A 127 -5.09 17.92 3.63
CA LEU A 127 -4.88 18.33 2.24
C LEU A 127 -5.54 17.36 1.26
N ALA A 128 -5.47 16.05 1.52
CA ALA A 128 -6.13 15.05 0.70
C ALA A 128 -7.66 15.21 0.71
N GLU A 129 -8.25 15.39 1.89
CA GLU A 129 -9.70 15.64 2.05
C GLU A 129 -10.14 16.94 1.35
N LYS A 130 -9.32 17.99 1.43
CA LYS A 130 -9.55 19.24 0.71
C LYS A 130 -9.51 19.05 -0.79
N ALA A 131 -8.54 18.27 -1.30
CA ALA A 131 -8.43 17.94 -2.72
C ALA A 131 -9.69 17.22 -3.23
N GLU A 132 -10.17 16.24 -2.47
CA GLU A 132 -11.37 15.47 -2.81
C GLU A 132 -12.62 16.37 -2.80
N ALA A 133 -12.80 17.18 -1.75
CA ALA A 133 -13.96 18.06 -1.60
C ALA A 133 -14.04 19.14 -2.70
N ASN A 134 -12.93 19.65 -3.16
CA ASN A 134 -12.85 20.76 -4.13
C ASN A 134 -12.61 20.30 -5.57
N GLY A 135 -12.35 18.99 -5.79
CA GLY A 135 -11.95 18.46 -7.09
C GLY A 135 -10.54 18.84 -7.50
N GLY A 136 -9.69 19.21 -6.54
CA GLY A 136 -8.29 19.57 -6.71
C GLY A 136 -7.79 20.53 -5.64
N LEU A 137 -6.51 20.90 -5.73
CA LEU A 137 -5.84 21.87 -4.87
C LEU A 137 -5.28 22.99 -5.74
N GLU A 138 -5.07 24.17 -5.16
CA GLU A 138 -4.28 25.23 -5.77
C GLU A 138 -2.81 24.79 -5.87
N ASP A 139 -2.05 25.32 -6.84
CA ASP A 139 -0.69 24.85 -7.16
C ASP A 139 0.23 24.74 -5.92
N ALA A 140 0.24 25.73 -5.05
CA ALA A 140 1.08 25.72 -3.85
C ALA A 140 0.67 24.63 -2.84
N GLU A 141 -0.62 24.38 -2.69
CA GLU A 141 -1.15 23.32 -1.82
C GLU A 141 -0.94 21.93 -2.44
N ALA A 142 -1.00 21.83 -3.77
CA ALA A 142 -0.70 20.60 -4.49
C ALA A 142 0.78 20.23 -4.32
N ASP A 143 1.69 21.18 -4.42
CA ASP A 143 3.12 20.95 -4.17
C ASP A 143 3.37 20.53 -2.73
N GLU A 144 2.73 21.19 -1.75
CA GLU A 144 2.81 20.81 -0.33
C GLU A 144 2.27 19.39 -0.10
N PHE A 145 1.11 19.07 -0.67
CA PHE A 145 0.52 17.74 -0.57
C PHE A 145 1.43 16.67 -1.14
N LEU A 146 1.99 16.88 -2.34
CA LEU A 146 2.89 15.92 -2.98
C LEU A 146 4.16 15.71 -2.16
N GLN A 147 4.74 16.76 -1.61
CA GLN A 147 5.91 16.66 -0.75
C GLN A 147 5.62 15.83 0.51
N LYS A 148 4.53 16.15 1.23
CA LYS A 148 4.12 15.44 2.44
C LYS A 148 3.71 14.00 2.18
N ALA A 149 2.94 13.76 1.11
CA ALA A 149 2.52 12.43 0.72
C ALA A 149 3.72 11.55 0.35
N THR A 150 4.70 12.10 -0.39
CA THR A 150 5.94 11.37 -0.72
C THR A 150 6.70 10.99 0.54
N ALA A 151 6.86 11.91 1.49
CA ALA A 151 7.56 11.66 2.76
C ALA A 151 6.92 10.51 3.57
N CYS A 152 5.60 10.31 3.50
CA CYS A 152 4.93 9.18 4.15
C CYS A 152 5.38 7.80 3.64
N PHE A 153 5.95 7.73 2.44
CA PHE A 153 6.37 6.48 1.80
C PHE A 153 7.88 6.32 1.70
N GLU A 154 8.64 7.25 2.25
CA GLU A 154 10.09 7.15 2.33
C GLU A 154 10.51 6.15 3.41
N LEU A 155 11.67 5.52 3.20
CA LEU A 155 12.29 4.69 4.22
C LEU A 155 12.84 5.61 5.32
N SER A 156 12.54 5.27 6.57
CA SER A 156 13.15 5.94 7.72
C SER A 156 14.48 5.29 8.10
N ASP A 157 15.40 6.11 8.57
CA ASP A 157 16.64 5.67 9.25
C ASP A 157 16.44 5.43 10.75
N ASP A 158 15.19 5.46 11.23
CA ASP A 158 14.88 5.22 12.64
C ASP A 158 15.31 3.82 13.07
N PRO A 159 15.90 3.66 14.24
CA PRO A 159 16.33 2.36 14.71
C PRO A 159 15.13 1.45 15.00
N VAL A 160 15.26 0.20 14.59
CA VAL A 160 14.29 -0.84 14.86
C VAL A 160 14.76 -1.69 16.03
N ASP A 161 13.87 -1.97 16.99
CA ASP A 161 14.16 -2.90 18.07
C ASP A 161 14.35 -4.32 17.48
N ARG A 162 15.58 -4.84 17.64
CA ARG A 162 15.98 -6.10 17.03
C ARG A 162 15.21 -7.29 17.61
N ASP A 163 15.04 -7.34 18.92
CA ASP A 163 14.41 -8.48 19.59
C ASP A 163 12.92 -8.51 19.27
N TRP A 164 12.28 -7.35 19.24
CA TRP A 164 10.90 -7.19 18.79
C TRP A 164 10.71 -7.65 17.35
N TYR A 165 11.54 -7.14 16.44
CA TYR A 165 11.48 -7.52 15.02
C TYR A 165 11.68 -9.03 14.83
N GLN A 166 12.63 -9.64 15.55
CA GLN A 166 12.88 -11.09 15.45
C GLN A 166 11.71 -11.92 15.99
N ARG A 167 11.04 -11.50 17.07
CA ARG A 167 9.84 -12.17 17.58
C ARG A 167 8.73 -12.20 16.52
N LEU A 168 8.51 -11.10 15.82
CA LEU A 168 7.53 -11.03 14.74
C LEU A 168 7.98 -11.82 13.50
N THR A 169 9.28 -11.83 13.18
CA THR A 169 9.83 -12.62 12.07
C THR A 169 9.61 -14.12 12.26
N ALA A 170 9.63 -14.60 13.50
CA ALA A 170 9.36 -15.99 13.82
C ALA A 170 7.91 -16.42 13.46
N ILE A 171 6.99 -15.47 13.36
CA ILE A 171 5.61 -15.70 12.91
C ILE A 171 5.56 -15.57 11.39
N SER A 172 6.03 -14.44 10.86
CA SER A 172 6.02 -14.11 9.45
C SER A 172 6.90 -12.88 9.20
N GLY A 173 7.70 -12.89 8.14
CA GLY A 173 8.44 -11.71 7.71
C GLY A 173 7.53 -10.50 7.45
N VAL A 174 6.32 -10.73 6.93
CA VAL A 174 5.32 -9.67 6.72
C VAL A 174 4.83 -9.08 8.05
N ALA A 175 4.67 -9.90 9.10
CA ALA A 175 4.31 -9.39 10.42
C ALA A 175 5.40 -8.49 10.99
N ALA A 176 6.67 -8.86 10.82
CA ALA A 176 7.82 -8.04 11.21
C ALA A 176 7.92 -6.74 10.40
N ASP A 177 7.74 -6.81 9.09
CA ASP A 177 7.77 -5.63 8.20
C ASP A 177 6.64 -4.62 8.52
N ILE A 178 5.51 -5.08 9.04
CA ILE A 178 4.39 -4.20 9.39
C ILE A 178 4.46 -3.77 10.85
N GLY A 179 4.60 -4.73 11.76
CA GLY A 179 4.51 -4.50 13.19
C GLY A 179 5.85 -4.22 13.88
N GLY A 180 6.96 -4.37 13.17
CA GLY A 180 8.30 -4.21 13.70
C GLY A 180 9.00 -2.93 13.27
N VAL A 181 8.41 -2.13 12.38
CA VAL A 181 9.02 -0.90 11.84
C VAL A 181 8.10 0.30 12.02
N PRO A 182 8.65 1.51 12.26
CA PRO A 182 7.86 2.72 12.50
C PRO A 182 7.37 3.40 11.22
N THR A 183 7.64 2.84 10.04
CA THR A 183 7.39 3.47 8.74
C THR A 183 6.54 2.59 7.82
N THR A 184 6.04 3.18 6.72
CA THR A 184 5.52 2.40 5.60
C THR A 184 6.69 1.69 4.93
N HIS A 185 6.60 0.38 4.82
CA HIS A 185 7.62 -0.39 4.13
C HIS A 185 7.20 -0.58 2.69
N ILE A 186 7.95 0.03 1.77
CA ILE A 186 7.80 -0.25 0.35
C ILE A 186 8.70 -1.43 0.03
N ASN A 187 8.10 -2.58 -0.23
CA ASN A 187 8.86 -3.74 -0.67
C ASN A 187 9.14 -3.57 -2.17
N HIS A 188 10.40 -3.41 -2.50
CA HIS A 188 10.86 -3.56 -3.88
C HIS A 188 11.41 -4.97 -4.03
N PRO A 189 10.64 -5.91 -4.59
CA PRO A 189 11.25 -7.16 -5.04
C PRO A 189 12.26 -6.81 -6.14
N THR A 190 13.51 -7.00 -5.85
CA THR A 190 14.60 -6.94 -6.83
C THR A 190 14.54 -8.15 -7.74
#